data_9ae9c0946269a497cc39da32e930a1b5
#
_entry.id   9ae9c0946269a497cc39da32e930a1b5
#
_cell.length_a   1.000
_cell.length_b   1.000
_cell.length_c   1.000
_cell.angle_alpha   90.00
_cell.angle_beta   90.00
_cell.angle_gamma   90.00
#
_symmetry.space_group_name_H-M   'P 1'
#
loop_
_entity.id
_entity.type
_entity.pdbx_description
1 polymer ?
#
loop_
_entity_poly.entity_id
_entity_poly.type
_entity_poly.pdbx_seq_one_letter_code
_entity_poly.pdbx_strand_id
1 'polypeptide(L)'
;MIKKYLPYLLAVLVFFAALALLRPPQQQPVVTAALDLPAGHILTEGDLALKSVPADLLPAEGVLTDITAAVGQALRVDRTAGDLILTAHLGEKPVTLQPDERAVAVQVSDSAGLAGIIRAGDRVGVTAVLTDGDYTVQGVFSKAAVENLRVLYIQPSFQAEDPAEAAGQIITPDPQTGIAVQRQRSREGVVVLAVPIKAQAVVYDFQSSGIEATTAVRLVNAVELLTALDQADNVKLSLYLMPDEAQPMNTSGLWLPELVIRQMTPTPTPTPVGFAGQ
;
A
#
# COMPACT_ATOMS: atom_id res chain seq x y z
N MET A 1 -10.50 -74.16 28.02
CA MET A 1 -11.34 -73.83 26.84
C MET A 1 -10.72 -72.71 25.92
N ILE A 2 -9.88 -71.85 26.42
CA ILE A 2 -9.29 -70.73 25.63
C ILE A 2 -8.39 -71.18 24.43
N LYS A 3 -7.67 -72.28 24.58
CA LYS A 3 -6.73 -72.73 23.49
C LYS A 3 -7.41 -73.07 22.17
N LYS A 4 -8.69 -73.45 22.13
CA LYS A 4 -9.42 -73.74 20.90
C LYS A 4 -9.83 -72.52 20.09
N TYR A 5 -9.98 -71.30 20.72
CA TYR A 5 -10.39 -70.11 20.09
C TYR A 5 -9.21 -69.19 19.69
N LEU A 6 -8.00 -69.48 20.18
CA LEU A 6 -6.78 -68.71 19.89
C LEU A 6 -6.52 -68.51 18.39
N PRO A 7 -6.62 -69.60 17.52
CA PRO A 7 -6.38 -69.35 16.09
C PRO A 7 -7.44 -68.50 15.42
N TYR A 8 -8.69 -68.52 15.87
CA TYR A 8 -9.74 -67.70 15.32
C TYR A 8 -9.54 -66.22 15.72
N LEU A 9 -9.10 -65.98 16.95
CA LEU A 9 -8.81 -64.63 17.44
C LEU A 9 -7.61 -64.03 16.71
N LEU A 10 -6.58 -64.84 16.43
CA LEU A 10 -5.43 -64.41 15.62
C LEU A 10 -5.82 -64.13 14.17
N ALA A 11 -6.67 -64.97 13.55
CA ALA A 11 -7.17 -64.73 12.19
C ALA A 11 -7.98 -63.41 12.08
N VAL A 12 -8.84 -63.14 13.07
CA VAL A 12 -9.61 -61.89 13.14
C VAL A 12 -8.69 -60.68 13.31
N LEU A 13 -7.66 -60.79 14.15
CA LEU A 13 -6.69 -59.72 14.37
C LEU A 13 -5.89 -59.44 13.11
N VAL A 14 -5.43 -60.48 12.41
CA VAL A 14 -4.71 -60.36 11.11
C VAL A 14 -5.63 -59.76 10.05
N PHE A 15 -6.90 -60.17 10.01
CA PHE A 15 -7.88 -59.63 9.08
C PHE A 15 -8.09 -58.08 9.31
N PHE A 16 -8.28 -57.66 10.55
CA PHE A 16 -8.42 -56.23 10.87
C PHE A 16 -7.14 -55.46 10.63
N ALA A 17 -5.96 -56.04 10.89
CA ALA A 17 -4.68 -55.44 10.55
C ALA A 17 -4.52 -55.27 9.03
N ALA A 18 -4.87 -56.28 8.25
CA ALA A 18 -4.86 -56.18 6.79
C ALA A 18 -5.86 -55.14 6.27
N LEU A 19 -7.05 -55.08 6.85
CA LEU A 19 -8.05 -54.07 6.51
C LEU A 19 -7.59 -52.64 6.84
N ALA A 20 -6.86 -52.45 7.94
CA ALA A 20 -6.29 -51.14 8.31
C ALA A 20 -5.16 -50.72 7.36
N LEU A 21 -4.37 -51.69 6.86
CA LEU A 21 -3.32 -51.44 5.85
C LEU A 21 -3.89 -51.14 4.45
N LEU A 22 -5.09 -51.63 4.15
CA LEU A 22 -5.78 -51.44 2.88
C LEU A 22 -6.65 -50.16 2.85
N ARG A 23 -6.59 -49.30 3.89
CA ARG A 23 -7.33 -48.02 3.84
C ARG A 23 -6.82 -47.19 2.69
N PRO A 24 -7.69 -46.75 1.77
CA PRO A 24 -7.26 -45.86 0.71
C PRO A 24 -6.71 -44.54 1.35
N PRO A 25 -5.63 -44.00 0.78
CA PRO A 25 -5.09 -42.72 1.26
C PRO A 25 -6.16 -41.67 1.21
N GLN A 26 -6.19 -40.83 2.21
CA GLN A 26 -7.12 -39.69 2.25
C GLN A 26 -6.79 -38.75 1.08
N GLN A 27 -7.77 -38.51 0.22
CA GLN A 27 -7.63 -37.59 -0.89
C GLN A 27 -8.10 -36.21 -0.47
N GLN A 28 -7.32 -35.19 -0.84
CA GLN A 28 -7.64 -33.80 -0.60
C GLN A 28 -7.76 -33.06 -1.94
N PRO A 29 -8.83 -32.27 -2.15
CA PRO A 29 -8.92 -31.41 -3.31
C PRO A 29 -7.86 -30.32 -3.23
N VAL A 30 -7.14 -30.10 -4.31
CA VAL A 30 -6.08 -29.10 -4.41
C VAL A 30 -6.20 -28.34 -5.71
N VAL A 31 -5.79 -27.07 -5.69
CA VAL A 31 -5.81 -26.20 -6.87
C VAL A 31 -4.58 -26.50 -7.72
N THR A 32 -4.82 -26.77 -9.01
CA THR A 32 -3.78 -27.00 -10.02
C THR A 32 -3.97 -26.06 -11.20
N ALA A 33 -2.90 -25.80 -11.97
CA ALA A 33 -2.97 -25.09 -13.23
C ALA A 33 -3.73 -25.94 -14.26
N ALA A 34 -4.74 -25.38 -14.94
CA ALA A 34 -5.46 -26.06 -16.01
C ALA A 34 -4.71 -26.01 -17.34
N LEU A 35 -3.82 -25.04 -17.52
CA LEU A 35 -3.01 -24.80 -18.72
C LEU A 35 -1.63 -24.25 -18.32
N ASP A 36 -0.75 -24.07 -19.31
CA ASP A 36 0.57 -23.46 -19.07
C ASP A 36 0.41 -21.98 -18.79
N LEU A 37 0.93 -21.53 -17.65
CA LEU A 37 0.77 -20.17 -17.13
C LEU A 37 2.16 -19.55 -16.90
N PRO A 38 2.48 -18.43 -17.55
CA PRO A 38 3.73 -17.72 -17.32
C PRO A 38 3.72 -16.94 -16.01
N ALA A 39 4.90 -16.66 -15.48
CA ALA A 39 5.06 -15.73 -14.36
C ALA A 39 4.48 -14.35 -14.71
N GLY A 40 3.82 -13.72 -13.73
CA GLY A 40 3.11 -12.45 -13.92
C GLY A 40 1.68 -12.60 -14.45
N HIS A 41 1.25 -13.81 -14.85
CA HIS A 41 -0.13 -14.05 -15.28
C HIS A 41 -1.11 -13.87 -14.12
N ILE A 42 -2.17 -13.09 -14.32
CA ILE A 42 -3.25 -12.91 -13.35
C ILE A 42 -4.23 -14.07 -13.49
N LEU A 43 -4.35 -14.86 -12.44
CA LEU A 43 -5.16 -16.06 -12.43
C LEU A 43 -6.65 -15.73 -12.55
N THR A 44 -7.29 -16.41 -13.50
CA THR A 44 -8.75 -16.44 -13.65
C THR A 44 -9.30 -17.79 -13.24
N GLU A 45 -10.60 -17.89 -13.05
CA GLU A 45 -11.24 -19.17 -12.71
C GLU A 45 -10.98 -20.26 -13.78
N GLY A 46 -10.90 -19.87 -15.06
CA GLY A 46 -10.63 -20.77 -16.18
C GLY A 46 -9.19 -21.32 -16.25
N ASP A 47 -8.25 -20.67 -15.58
CA ASP A 47 -6.83 -21.07 -15.52
C ASP A 47 -6.57 -22.16 -14.46
N LEU A 48 -7.57 -22.43 -13.62
CA LEU A 48 -7.44 -23.27 -12.44
C LEU A 48 -8.37 -24.48 -12.50
N ALA A 49 -7.91 -25.59 -11.95
CA ALA A 49 -8.69 -26.81 -11.81
C ALA A 49 -8.52 -27.40 -10.41
N LEU A 50 -9.58 -28.05 -9.89
CA LEU A 50 -9.48 -28.85 -8.66
C LEU A 50 -9.13 -30.28 -9.01
N LYS A 51 -8.07 -30.80 -8.38
CA LYS A 51 -7.62 -32.18 -8.54
C LYS A 51 -7.52 -32.85 -7.18
N SER A 52 -8.04 -34.08 -7.05
CA SER A 52 -7.88 -34.86 -5.83
C SER A 52 -6.50 -35.49 -5.81
N VAL A 53 -5.72 -35.23 -4.78
CA VAL A 53 -4.36 -35.77 -4.58
C VAL A 53 -4.29 -36.42 -3.21
N PRO A 54 -3.58 -37.59 -3.06
CA PRO A 54 -3.33 -38.16 -1.75
C PRO A 54 -2.65 -37.19 -0.81
N ALA A 55 -3.18 -37.04 0.41
CA ALA A 55 -2.71 -36.05 1.38
C ALA A 55 -1.24 -36.24 1.80
N ASP A 56 -0.73 -37.46 1.73
CA ASP A 56 0.66 -37.79 2.01
C ASP A 56 1.66 -37.35 0.94
N LEU A 57 1.18 -36.95 -0.25
CA LEU A 57 2.00 -36.38 -1.33
C LEU A 57 1.97 -34.86 -1.37
N LEU A 58 1.21 -34.22 -0.49
CA LEU A 58 1.09 -32.79 -0.46
C LEU A 58 2.14 -32.16 0.45
N PRO A 59 2.62 -30.94 0.11
CA PRO A 59 3.43 -30.15 1.05
C PRO A 59 2.67 -29.92 2.35
N ALA A 60 3.41 -29.81 3.46
CA ALA A 60 2.80 -29.59 4.78
C ALA A 60 2.08 -28.23 4.91
N GLU A 61 2.48 -27.26 4.11
CA GLU A 61 1.96 -25.89 4.18
C GLU A 61 1.72 -25.30 2.78
N GLY A 62 0.85 -24.30 2.73
CA GLY A 62 0.64 -23.50 1.53
C GLY A 62 -0.23 -24.13 0.45
N VAL A 63 -0.88 -25.27 0.71
CA VAL A 63 -1.79 -25.92 -0.24
C VAL A 63 -3.11 -25.16 -0.33
N LEU A 64 -3.51 -24.81 -1.55
CA LEU A 64 -4.80 -24.18 -1.82
C LEU A 64 -5.85 -25.26 -2.12
N THR A 65 -6.95 -25.21 -1.39
CA THR A 65 -8.10 -26.12 -1.54
C THR A 65 -9.29 -25.48 -2.24
N ASP A 66 -9.25 -24.15 -2.41
CA ASP A 66 -10.30 -23.35 -3.02
C ASP A 66 -9.71 -22.48 -4.14
N ILE A 67 -10.31 -22.53 -5.32
CA ILE A 67 -9.95 -21.74 -6.50
C ILE A 67 -10.10 -20.25 -6.22
N THR A 68 -11.12 -19.85 -5.46
CA THR A 68 -11.40 -18.44 -5.18
C THR A 68 -10.27 -17.74 -4.45
N ALA A 69 -9.48 -18.47 -3.66
CA ALA A 69 -8.31 -17.96 -2.97
C ALA A 69 -7.15 -17.57 -3.91
N ALA A 70 -7.12 -18.14 -5.13
CA ALA A 70 -6.08 -17.87 -6.12
C ALA A 70 -6.53 -16.87 -7.20
N VAL A 71 -7.84 -16.78 -7.47
CA VAL A 71 -8.38 -15.92 -8.54
C VAL A 71 -8.05 -14.44 -8.26
N GLY A 72 -7.54 -13.78 -9.31
CA GLY A 72 -7.15 -12.38 -9.26
C GLY A 72 -5.75 -12.11 -8.71
N GLN A 73 -5.04 -13.15 -8.24
CA GLN A 73 -3.63 -13.04 -7.87
C GLN A 73 -2.70 -13.29 -9.07
N ALA A 74 -1.50 -12.74 -9.04
CA ALA A 74 -0.51 -12.97 -10.07
C ALA A 74 0.40 -14.15 -9.71
N LEU A 75 0.78 -14.96 -10.70
CA LEU A 75 1.81 -15.98 -10.50
C LEU A 75 3.20 -15.35 -10.39
N ARG A 76 3.99 -15.77 -9.42
CA ARG A 76 5.41 -15.36 -9.27
C ARG A 76 6.36 -16.16 -10.14
N VAL A 77 5.96 -17.36 -10.54
CA VAL A 77 6.78 -18.32 -11.28
C VAL A 77 5.93 -19.03 -12.34
N ASP A 78 6.57 -19.47 -13.42
CA ASP A 78 5.90 -20.25 -14.46
C ASP A 78 5.30 -21.53 -13.90
N ARG A 79 4.13 -21.93 -14.42
CA ARG A 79 3.46 -23.20 -14.11
C ARG A 79 3.01 -23.88 -15.37
N THR A 80 3.20 -25.19 -15.42
CA THR A 80 2.69 -26.03 -16.51
C THR A 80 1.34 -26.62 -16.15
N ALA A 81 0.59 -27.03 -17.16
CA ALA A 81 -0.71 -27.67 -16.96
C ALA A 81 -0.59 -28.90 -16.02
N GLY A 82 -1.40 -28.91 -14.97
CA GLY A 82 -1.39 -29.97 -13.93
C GLY A 82 -0.50 -29.68 -12.72
N ASP A 83 0.32 -28.63 -12.74
CA ASP A 83 1.15 -28.23 -11.61
C ASP A 83 0.30 -27.75 -10.44
N LEU A 84 0.75 -28.05 -9.23
CA LEU A 84 0.12 -27.59 -8.00
C LEU A 84 0.35 -26.08 -7.80
N ILE A 85 -0.71 -25.36 -7.52
CA ILE A 85 -0.65 -23.94 -7.14
C ILE A 85 -0.60 -23.83 -5.62
N LEU A 86 0.50 -23.28 -5.09
CA LEU A 86 0.70 -23.02 -3.66
C LEU A 86 0.58 -21.54 -3.37
N THR A 87 0.27 -21.17 -2.12
CA THR A 87 0.27 -19.77 -1.68
C THR A 87 1.61 -19.08 -1.93
N ALA A 88 2.73 -19.79 -1.80
CA ALA A 88 4.07 -19.25 -2.11
C ALA A 88 4.27 -18.89 -3.60
N HIS A 89 3.47 -19.46 -4.50
CA HIS A 89 3.53 -19.17 -5.93
C HIS A 89 2.69 -17.96 -6.32
N LEU A 90 1.86 -17.46 -5.39
CA LEU A 90 0.99 -16.33 -5.61
C LEU A 90 1.67 -15.03 -5.17
N GLY A 91 1.49 -14.00 -5.96
CA GLY A 91 1.91 -12.64 -5.68
C GLY A 91 0.70 -11.74 -5.52
N GLU A 92 0.93 -10.52 -5.06
CA GLU A 92 -0.11 -9.50 -5.04
C GLU A 92 -0.64 -9.24 -6.46
N LYS A 93 -1.94 -8.94 -6.56
CA LYS A 93 -2.53 -8.54 -7.83
C LYS A 93 -1.79 -7.31 -8.35
N PRO A 94 -1.21 -7.35 -9.57
CA PRO A 94 -0.54 -6.18 -10.10
C PRO A 94 -1.54 -5.04 -10.28
N VAL A 95 -1.18 -3.87 -9.77
CA VAL A 95 -1.99 -2.67 -9.92
C VAL A 95 -1.74 -2.11 -11.32
N THR A 96 -2.72 -2.28 -12.21
CA THR A 96 -2.63 -1.82 -13.60
C THR A 96 -3.17 -0.40 -13.75
N LEU A 97 -2.57 0.37 -14.66
CA LEU A 97 -3.02 1.69 -15.04
C LEU A 97 -4.34 1.60 -15.82
N GLN A 98 -5.32 2.42 -15.47
CA GLN A 98 -6.59 2.49 -16.19
C GLN A 98 -6.47 3.41 -17.41
N PRO A 99 -7.36 3.28 -18.44
CA PRO A 99 -7.27 4.08 -19.65
C PRO A 99 -7.37 5.59 -19.43
N ASP A 100 -8.08 6.01 -18.40
CA ASP A 100 -8.29 7.41 -17.99
C ASP A 100 -7.28 7.90 -16.93
N GLU A 101 -6.24 7.14 -16.66
CA GLU A 101 -5.19 7.49 -15.71
C GLU A 101 -3.85 7.72 -16.42
N ARG A 102 -2.96 8.45 -15.74
CA ARG A 102 -1.55 8.63 -16.12
C ARG A 102 -0.68 8.30 -14.91
N ALA A 103 0.40 7.55 -15.16
CA ALA A 103 1.39 7.27 -14.14
C ALA A 103 2.30 8.49 -13.96
N VAL A 104 2.38 8.99 -12.75
CA VAL A 104 3.27 10.09 -12.36
C VAL A 104 4.16 9.60 -11.22
N ALA A 105 5.47 9.64 -11.44
CA ALA A 105 6.44 9.34 -10.39
C ALA A 105 6.71 10.65 -9.62
N VAL A 106 6.66 10.57 -8.29
CA VAL A 106 6.96 11.71 -7.41
C VAL A 106 7.91 11.27 -6.31
N GLN A 107 8.84 12.13 -5.96
CA GLN A 107 9.69 11.92 -4.80
C GLN A 107 8.96 12.40 -3.56
N VAL A 108 8.77 11.54 -2.59
CA VAL A 108 8.04 11.86 -1.37
C VAL A 108 8.93 11.70 -0.14
N SER A 109 8.68 12.54 0.84
CA SER A 109 9.33 12.50 2.15
C SER A 109 8.37 11.90 3.18
N ASP A 110 8.86 10.92 3.93
CA ASP A 110 8.09 10.25 4.97
C ASP A 110 8.68 10.52 6.35
N SER A 111 8.32 11.67 6.89
CA SER A 111 8.68 12.05 8.25
C SER A 111 7.85 11.33 9.33
N ALA A 112 6.68 10.82 8.97
CA ALA A 112 5.70 10.24 9.89
C ALA A 112 5.67 8.70 9.92
N GLY A 113 6.45 8.03 9.08
CA GLY A 113 6.46 6.56 9.00
C GLY A 113 5.32 5.96 8.19
N LEU A 114 4.54 6.77 7.48
CA LEU A 114 3.36 6.32 6.73
C LEU A 114 3.72 5.45 5.52
N ALA A 115 4.88 5.69 4.90
CA ALA A 115 5.34 4.91 3.76
C ALA A 115 5.53 3.42 4.07
N GLY A 116 5.73 3.05 5.35
CA GLY A 116 5.75 1.66 5.77
C GLY A 116 4.39 0.98 5.80
N ILE A 117 3.31 1.74 5.70
CA ILE A 117 1.92 1.24 5.78
C ILE A 117 1.28 1.24 4.39
N ILE A 118 1.64 2.21 3.54
CA ILE A 118 1.08 2.35 2.18
C ILE A 118 1.52 1.17 1.31
N ARG A 119 0.58 0.64 0.54
CA ARG A 119 0.79 -0.45 -0.41
C ARG A 119 0.32 -0.07 -1.81
N ALA A 120 0.79 -0.81 -2.81
CA ALA A 120 0.26 -0.68 -4.16
C ALA A 120 -1.25 -1.01 -4.16
N GLY A 121 -2.04 -0.17 -4.81
CA GLY A 121 -3.50 -0.25 -4.80
C GLY A 121 -4.19 0.71 -3.84
N ASP A 122 -3.51 1.18 -2.80
CA ASP A 122 -4.08 2.13 -1.83
C ASP A 122 -4.42 3.48 -2.47
N ARG A 123 -5.37 4.18 -1.85
CA ARG A 123 -5.71 5.56 -2.20
C ARG A 123 -4.99 6.53 -1.27
N VAL A 124 -4.38 7.53 -1.88
CA VAL A 124 -3.60 8.53 -1.17
C VAL A 124 -3.92 9.94 -1.62
N GLY A 125 -3.69 10.88 -0.73
CA GLY A 125 -3.58 12.29 -1.05
C GLY A 125 -2.13 12.75 -0.94
N VAL A 126 -1.79 13.77 -1.70
CA VAL A 126 -0.47 14.41 -1.70
C VAL A 126 -0.54 15.77 -1.02
N THR A 127 0.28 15.96 -0.01
CA THR A 127 0.49 17.26 0.62
C THR A 127 1.80 17.86 0.13
N ALA A 128 1.77 19.08 -0.34
CA ALA A 128 2.94 19.87 -0.67
C ALA A 128 3.29 20.76 0.52
N VAL A 129 4.54 20.71 0.96
CA VAL A 129 5.12 21.58 1.97
C VAL A 129 6.16 22.45 1.30
N LEU A 130 5.87 23.74 1.22
CA LEU A 130 6.76 24.75 0.66
C LEU A 130 7.54 25.38 1.81
N THR A 131 8.86 25.42 1.69
CA THR A 131 9.75 26.10 2.63
C THR A 131 10.30 27.38 2.01
N ASP A 132 10.88 28.26 2.83
CA ASP A 132 11.51 29.49 2.37
C ASP A 132 12.39 29.26 1.14
N GLY A 133 11.94 29.77 0.02
CA GLY A 133 12.64 29.84 -1.24
C GLY A 133 12.52 31.24 -1.81
N ASP A 134 13.38 31.59 -2.75
CA ASP A 134 13.50 32.95 -3.32
C ASP A 134 12.18 33.70 -3.48
N TYR A 135 11.99 34.73 -2.68
CA TYR A 135 11.15 35.91 -2.87
C TYR A 135 9.63 35.84 -2.65
N THR A 136 8.98 34.67 -2.57
CA THR A 136 7.51 34.64 -2.55
C THR A 136 6.86 34.04 -1.31
N VAL A 137 7.54 33.16 -0.60
CA VAL A 137 7.00 32.50 0.60
C VAL A 137 7.96 32.72 1.77
N GLN A 138 7.59 33.57 2.71
CA GLN A 138 8.31 33.69 3.99
C GLN A 138 7.69 32.73 4.99
N GLY A 139 8.42 31.65 5.33
CA GLY A 139 7.98 30.63 6.26
C GLY A 139 7.57 29.32 5.58
N VAL A 140 6.90 28.46 6.31
CA VAL A 140 6.45 27.15 5.82
C VAL A 140 4.97 27.22 5.48
N PHE A 141 4.64 26.85 4.26
CA PHE A 141 3.25 26.70 3.80
C PHE A 141 2.96 25.23 3.49
N SER A 142 1.87 24.71 4.00
CA SER A 142 1.43 23.33 3.75
C SER A 142 0.04 23.29 3.15
N LYS A 143 -0.14 22.50 2.10
CA LYS A 143 -1.43 22.33 1.43
C LYS A 143 -1.62 20.91 0.93
N ALA A 144 -2.83 20.34 1.10
CA ALA A 144 -3.26 19.19 0.34
C ALA A 144 -3.38 19.59 -1.15
N ALA A 145 -2.48 19.07 -1.97
CA ALA A 145 -2.35 19.45 -3.37
C ALA A 145 -3.30 18.71 -4.28
N VAL A 146 -3.31 17.38 -4.19
CA VAL A 146 -4.15 16.48 -4.98
C VAL A 146 -4.57 15.30 -4.11
N GLU A 147 -5.81 14.86 -4.27
CA GLU A 147 -6.39 13.77 -3.51
C GLU A 147 -6.89 12.64 -4.42
N ASN A 148 -7.21 11.52 -3.80
CA ASN A 148 -7.83 10.36 -4.44
C ASN A 148 -6.97 9.77 -5.57
N LEU A 149 -5.67 9.71 -5.34
CA LEU A 149 -4.70 9.10 -6.24
C LEU A 149 -4.46 7.64 -5.82
N ARG A 150 -4.36 6.75 -6.78
CA ARG A 150 -4.08 5.34 -6.53
C ARG A 150 -2.59 5.08 -6.63
N VAL A 151 -2.03 4.37 -5.67
CA VAL A 151 -0.62 3.98 -5.66
C VAL A 151 -0.40 2.82 -6.64
N LEU A 152 0.48 2.98 -7.61
CA LEU A 152 0.88 1.93 -8.55
C LEU A 152 2.12 1.18 -8.07
N TYR A 153 3.09 1.91 -7.56
CA TYR A 153 4.38 1.37 -7.17
C TYR A 153 5.01 2.21 -6.06
N ILE A 154 5.71 1.56 -5.17
CA ILE A 154 6.50 2.20 -4.11
C ILE A 154 7.90 1.61 -4.17
N GLN A 155 8.91 2.46 -4.13
CA GLN A 155 10.30 2.03 -4.12
C GLN A 155 10.57 1.13 -2.89
N PRO A 156 11.16 -0.08 -3.07
CA PRO A 156 11.34 -1.03 -1.97
C PRO A 156 12.13 -0.50 -0.78
N SER A 157 13.13 0.36 -1.00
CA SER A 157 13.91 1.00 0.08
C SER A 157 13.08 1.98 0.93
N PHE A 158 11.92 2.38 0.44
CA PHE A 158 11.00 3.30 1.11
C PHE A 158 9.89 2.56 1.87
N GLN A 159 9.56 1.32 1.48
CA GLN A 159 8.63 0.46 2.22
C GLN A 159 9.28 -0.06 3.50
N ALA A 160 8.47 -0.29 4.55
CA ALA A 160 8.90 -1.09 5.68
C ALA A 160 8.99 -2.55 5.24
N GLU A 161 10.03 -3.24 5.68
CA GLU A 161 10.07 -4.70 5.55
C GLU A 161 8.88 -5.29 6.34
N ASP A 162 8.20 -6.26 5.74
CA ASP A 162 7.11 -6.96 6.43
C ASP A 162 7.69 -7.62 7.69
N PRO A 163 7.09 -7.45 8.89
CA PRO A 163 7.61 -8.08 10.11
C PRO A 163 7.80 -9.59 9.99
N ALA A 164 7.03 -10.24 9.12
CA ALA A 164 7.17 -11.66 8.80
C ALA A 164 8.41 -11.97 7.95
N GLU A 165 8.80 -11.08 7.04
CA GLU A 165 10.05 -11.21 6.26
C GLU A 165 11.27 -10.87 7.10
N ALA A 166 11.17 -9.87 7.97
CA ALA A 166 12.23 -9.50 8.91
C ALA A 166 12.54 -10.61 9.94
N ALA A 167 11.54 -11.40 10.34
CA ALA A 167 11.74 -12.53 11.25
C ALA A 167 12.45 -13.74 10.60
N GLY A 168 12.42 -13.84 9.26
CA GLY A 168 13.09 -14.90 8.48
C GLY A 168 14.48 -14.51 7.94
N GLN A 169 14.84 -13.24 7.96
CA GLN A 169 16.15 -12.81 7.52
C GLN A 169 17.20 -13.18 8.57
N ILE A 170 18.03 -14.14 8.22
CA ILE A 170 19.31 -14.35 8.89
C ILE A 170 20.07 -13.03 8.71
N ILE A 171 20.21 -12.27 9.80
CA ILE A 171 21.01 -11.05 9.84
C ILE A 171 22.43 -11.50 9.52
N THR A 172 22.85 -11.31 8.28
CA THR A 172 24.23 -11.60 7.87
C THR A 172 25.09 -10.46 8.42
N PRO A 173 25.95 -10.70 9.41
CA PRO A 173 26.85 -9.68 9.89
C PRO A 173 27.71 -9.18 8.73
N ASP A 174 27.96 -7.89 8.66
CA ASP A 174 28.92 -7.33 7.72
C ASP A 174 30.27 -8.07 7.91
N PRO A 175 30.79 -8.70 6.85
CA PRO A 175 32.03 -9.48 6.94
C PRO A 175 33.25 -8.65 7.39
N GLN A 176 33.18 -7.31 7.35
CA GLN A 176 34.25 -6.43 7.76
C GLN A 176 34.13 -5.92 9.21
N THR A 177 32.91 -5.77 9.72
CA THR A 177 32.72 -5.17 11.05
C THR A 177 32.06 -6.12 12.06
N GLY A 178 31.51 -7.25 11.62
CA GLY A 178 30.81 -8.20 12.48
C GLY A 178 29.55 -7.66 13.15
N ILE A 179 29.14 -6.42 12.81
CA ILE A 179 27.99 -5.74 13.38
C ILE A 179 26.77 -5.99 12.47
N ALA A 180 25.69 -6.45 13.04
CA ALA A 180 24.41 -6.55 12.33
C ALA A 180 23.94 -5.14 11.93
N VAL A 181 24.06 -4.82 10.63
CA VAL A 181 23.55 -3.55 10.11
C VAL A 181 22.05 -3.73 9.89
N GLN A 182 21.27 -3.15 10.78
CA GLN A 182 19.84 -3.01 10.56
C GLN A 182 19.66 -2.09 9.34
N ARG A 183 19.04 -2.59 8.25
CA ARG A 183 18.74 -1.75 7.09
C ARG A 183 17.85 -0.61 7.53
N GLN A 184 18.42 0.59 7.56
CA GLN A 184 17.67 1.78 7.89
C GLN A 184 16.81 2.13 6.68
N ARG A 185 15.49 2.14 6.87
CA ARG A 185 14.53 2.56 5.86
C ARG A 185 14.85 3.98 5.39
N SER A 186 14.80 4.22 4.08
CA SER A 186 14.94 5.58 3.54
C SER A 186 13.75 6.44 3.97
N ARG A 187 14.03 7.67 4.36
CA ARG A 187 12.99 8.68 4.66
C ARG A 187 12.47 9.38 3.41
N GLU A 188 13.13 9.20 2.29
CA GLU A 188 12.75 9.73 0.99
C GLU A 188 12.75 8.60 -0.01
N GLY A 189 11.77 8.59 -0.90
CA GLY A 189 11.63 7.55 -1.90
C GLY A 189 10.67 7.93 -3.00
N VAL A 190 10.74 7.19 -4.09
CA VAL A 190 9.89 7.40 -5.26
C VAL A 190 8.62 6.56 -5.13
N VAL A 191 7.49 7.22 -5.33
CA VAL A 191 6.17 6.59 -5.42
C VAL A 191 5.57 6.91 -6.79
N VAL A 192 5.05 5.89 -7.46
CA VAL A 192 4.34 6.07 -8.73
C VAL A 192 2.84 6.08 -8.45
N LEU A 193 2.20 7.15 -8.85
CA LEU A 193 0.78 7.40 -8.64
C LEU A 193 0.01 7.33 -9.94
N ALA A 194 -1.17 6.71 -9.91
CA ALA A 194 -2.16 6.79 -10.97
C ALA A 194 -2.99 8.05 -10.77
N VAL A 195 -2.83 9.00 -11.67
CA VAL A 195 -3.51 10.30 -11.65
C VAL A 195 -4.59 10.29 -12.74
N PRO A 196 -5.88 10.44 -12.39
CA PRO A 196 -6.94 10.56 -13.38
C PRO A 196 -6.72 11.77 -14.29
N ILE A 197 -6.94 11.62 -15.61
CA ILE A 197 -6.73 12.69 -16.61
C ILE A 197 -7.55 13.93 -16.27
N LYS A 198 -8.74 13.74 -15.69
CA LYS A 198 -9.66 14.81 -15.30
C LYS A 198 -9.39 15.39 -13.93
N ALA A 199 -8.43 14.84 -13.18
CA ALA A 199 -8.10 15.33 -11.85
C ALA A 199 -7.55 16.75 -11.94
N GLN A 200 -8.15 17.64 -11.16
CA GLN A 200 -7.78 19.04 -11.09
C GLN A 200 -7.48 19.45 -9.65
N ALA A 201 -6.53 20.33 -9.50
CA ALA A 201 -6.18 20.93 -8.24
C ALA A 201 -6.48 22.43 -8.25
N VAL A 202 -6.86 22.94 -7.10
CA VAL A 202 -7.11 24.36 -6.89
C VAL A 202 -5.80 25.06 -6.53
N VAL A 203 -5.37 25.98 -7.36
CA VAL A 203 -4.21 26.83 -7.11
C VAL A 203 -4.67 28.27 -6.92
N TYR A 204 -4.13 28.91 -5.89
CA TYR A 204 -4.39 30.33 -5.62
C TYR A 204 -3.30 31.16 -6.30
N ASP A 205 -3.72 32.04 -7.19
CA ASP A 205 -2.82 33.00 -7.84
C ASP A 205 -2.89 34.32 -7.05
N PHE A 206 -1.81 34.62 -6.36
CA PHE A 206 -1.68 35.88 -5.62
C PHE A 206 -1.05 36.93 -6.53
N GLN A 207 -1.88 37.68 -7.22
CA GLN A 207 -1.39 38.86 -7.95
C GLN A 207 -1.32 40.05 -7.01
N SER A 208 -0.13 40.43 -6.58
CA SER A 208 0.11 41.68 -5.87
C SER A 208 0.39 42.80 -6.88
N SER A 209 -0.63 43.45 -7.34
CA SER A 209 -0.47 44.72 -8.06
C SER A 209 -0.87 45.89 -7.15
N GLY A 210 0.08 46.43 -6.40
CA GLY A 210 -0.12 47.62 -5.62
C GLY A 210 -0.97 47.43 -4.35
N ILE A 211 -2.01 48.23 -4.16
CA ILE A 211 -2.75 48.35 -2.90
C ILE A 211 -3.83 47.26 -2.67
N GLU A 212 -4.18 46.49 -3.71
CA GLU A 212 -5.20 45.42 -3.61
C GLU A 212 -4.62 44.09 -4.01
N ALA A 213 -4.55 43.14 -3.06
CA ALA A 213 -4.23 41.76 -3.33
C ALA A 213 -5.50 41.06 -3.83
N THR A 214 -5.58 40.77 -5.11
CA THR A 214 -6.66 39.94 -5.68
C THR A 214 -6.23 38.49 -5.70
N THR A 215 -6.94 37.66 -4.95
CA THR A 215 -6.73 36.18 -5.00
C THR A 215 -7.58 35.61 -6.11
N ALA A 216 -6.96 35.19 -7.19
CA ALA A 216 -7.63 34.43 -8.25
C ALA A 216 -7.50 32.92 -7.97
N VAL A 217 -8.59 32.20 -8.14
CA VAL A 217 -8.61 30.74 -8.06
C VAL A 217 -8.48 30.17 -9.47
N ARG A 218 -7.47 29.34 -9.69
CA ARG A 218 -7.25 28.65 -10.95
C ARG A 218 -7.28 27.14 -10.75
N LEU A 219 -7.95 26.44 -11.66
CA LEU A 219 -7.89 24.98 -11.74
C LEU A 219 -6.73 24.58 -12.65
N VAL A 220 -5.87 23.73 -12.15
CA VAL A 220 -4.71 23.18 -12.86
C VAL A 220 -4.84 21.70 -12.96
N ASN A 221 -4.37 21.09 -14.05
CA ASN A 221 -4.33 19.64 -14.17
C ASN A 221 -3.41 19.04 -13.10
N ALA A 222 -3.87 17.98 -12.46
CA ALA A 222 -3.15 17.34 -11.36
C ALA A 222 -1.79 16.77 -11.78
N VAL A 223 -1.67 16.25 -13.03
CA VAL A 223 -0.39 15.75 -13.56
C VAL A 223 0.63 16.88 -13.68
N GLU A 224 0.22 18.02 -14.26
CA GLU A 224 1.09 19.18 -14.42
C GLU A 224 1.53 19.74 -13.05
N LEU A 225 0.59 19.82 -12.11
CA LEU A 225 0.89 20.31 -10.77
C LEU A 225 1.87 19.40 -10.04
N LEU A 226 1.63 18.10 -10.03
CA LEU A 226 2.50 17.16 -9.33
C LEU A 226 3.90 17.15 -9.92
N THR A 227 4.01 17.19 -11.25
CA THR A 227 5.31 17.28 -11.93
C THR A 227 6.04 18.58 -11.60
N ALA A 228 5.34 19.71 -11.56
CA ALA A 228 5.94 20.97 -11.20
C ALA A 228 6.40 21.02 -9.73
N LEU A 229 5.60 20.47 -8.82
CA LEU A 229 5.95 20.38 -7.40
C LEU A 229 7.12 19.45 -7.13
N ASP A 230 7.22 18.34 -7.88
CA ASP A 230 8.32 17.37 -7.76
C ASP A 230 9.67 17.95 -8.22
N GLN A 231 9.64 18.87 -9.18
CA GLN A 231 10.83 19.53 -9.73
C GLN A 231 11.25 20.79 -8.96
N ALA A 232 10.45 21.24 -8.01
CA ALA A 232 10.74 22.46 -7.24
C ALA A 232 11.64 22.15 -6.04
N ASP A 233 12.81 22.80 -5.95
CA ASP A 233 13.83 22.54 -4.91
C ASP A 233 13.34 22.88 -3.50
N ASN A 234 12.40 23.82 -3.37
CA ASN A 234 11.86 24.29 -2.09
C ASN A 234 10.54 23.61 -1.68
N VAL A 235 10.16 22.54 -2.36
CA VAL A 235 8.93 21.79 -2.10
C VAL A 235 9.28 20.38 -1.62
N LYS A 236 8.61 19.94 -0.56
CA LYS A 236 8.61 18.54 -0.12
C LYS A 236 7.22 17.98 -0.25
N LEU A 237 7.12 16.84 -0.92
CA LEU A 237 5.86 16.12 -1.03
C LEU A 237 5.78 15.08 0.07
N SER A 238 4.59 14.96 0.67
CA SER A 238 4.26 13.92 1.64
C SER A 238 2.93 13.29 1.26
N LEU A 239 2.77 12.01 1.60
CA LEU A 239 1.54 11.28 1.36
C LEU A 239 0.71 11.17 2.63
N TYR A 240 -0.60 11.06 2.47
CA TYR A 240 -1.51 10.61 3.50
C TYR A 240 -2.49 9.57 2.93
N LEU A 241 -2.78 8.55 3.73
CA LEU A 241 -3.67 7.46 3.34
C LEU A 241 -5.12 7.94 3.35
N MET A 242 -5.88 7.51 2.36
CA MET A 242 -7.30 7.82 2.23
C MET A 242 -8.13 6.54 2.25
N PRO A 243 -9.34 6.55 2.83
CA PRO A 243 -10.27 5.46 2.67
C PRO A 243 -10.81 5.40 1.22
N ASP A 244 -11.32 4.25 0.80
CA ASP A 244 -11.84 4.05 -0.56
C ASP A 244 -13.01 5.00 -0.92
N GLU A 245 -13.83 5.36 0.07
CA GLU A 245 -14.95 6.29 -0.06
C GLU A 245 -14.68 7.62 0.65
N ALA A 246 -13.52 8.22 0.38
CA ALA A 246 -13.18 9.51 0.96
C ALA A 246 -13.96 10.66 0.32
N GLN A 247 -14.45 11.57 1.16
CA GLN A 247 -14.91 12.87 0.67
C GLN A 247 -13.72 13.80 0.42
N PRO A 248 -13.72 14.60 -0.64
CA PRO A 248 -12.63 15.53 -0.93
C PRO A 248 -12.49 16.55 0.19
N MET A 249 -11.26 16.76 0.63
CA MET A 249 -10.92 17.72 1.67
C MET A 249 -10.58 19.07 1.01
N ASN A 250 -11.51 20.03 1.07
CA ASN A 250 -11.26 21.37 0.58
C ASN A 250 -10.38 22.13 1.58
N THR A 251 -9.10 22.27 1.27
CA THR A 251 -8.15 23.02 2.09
C THR A 251 -7.66 24.27 1.37
N SER A 252 -7.66 25.40 2.05
CA SER A 252 -7.04 26.65 1.55
C SER A 252 -5.52 26.60 1.64
N GLY A 253 -4.97 25.63 2.36
CA GLY A 253 -3.58 25.59 2.80
C GLY A 253 -3.40 26.29 4.15
N LEU A 254 -2.31 26.00 4.82
CA LEU A 254 -1.96 26.54 6.12
C LEU A 254 -0.57 27.14 6.07
N TRP A 255 -0.46 28.39 6.48
CA TRP A 255 0.81 29.04 6.69
C TRP A 255 1.23 28.89 8.15
N LEU A 256 2.42 28.35 8.40
CA LEU A 256 2.88 28.06 9.76
C LEU A 256 2.83 29.27 10.72
N PRO A 257 3.13 30.52 10.32
CA PRO A 257 2.94 31.70 11.15
C PRO A 257 1.51 31.93 11.62
N GLU A 258 0.49 31.42 10.93
CA GLU A 258 -0.92 31.54 11.34
C GLU A 258 -1.24 30.63 12.55
N LEU A 259 -0.44 29.57 12.80
CA LEU A 259 -0.57 28.73 13.99
C LEU A 259 -0.10 29.43 15.27
N VAL A 260 0.71 30.47 15.15
CA VAL A 260 1.10 31.28 16.28
C VAL A 260 -0.09 32.18 16.60
N ILE A 261 -0.93 31.76 17.54
CA ILE A 261 -2.01 32.58 18.07
C ILE A 261 -1.37 33.82 18.67
N ARG A 262 -1.36 34.89 17.92
CA ARG A 262 -1.20 36.22 18.53
C ARG A 262 -2.37 36.36 19.49
N GLN A 263 -2.11 36.36 20.79
CA GLN A 263 -3.08 36.86 21.75
C GLN A 263 -3.36 38.30 21.31
N MET A 264 -4.47 38.48 20.60
CA MET A 264 -4.98 39.79 20.33
C MET A 264 -5.27 40.39 21.71
N THR A 265 -4.42 41.29 22.15
CA THR A 265 -4.72 42.17 23.31
C THR A 265 -6.08 42.76 23.01
N PRO A 266 -7.10 42.55 23.84
CA PRO A 266 -8.42 43.10 23.58
C PRO A 266 -8.24 44.61 23.39
N THR A 267 -8.66 45.10 22.24
CA THR A 267 -8.68 46.54 21.98
C THR A 267 -9.47 47.20 23.12
N PRO A 268 -8.88 48.12 23.90
CA PRO A 268 -9.61 48.72 25.00
C PRO A 268 -10.88 49.35 24.45
N THR A 269 -12.01 48.87 24.96
CA THR A 269 -13.34 49.40 24.64
C THR A 269 -13.28 50.91 24.91
N PRO A 270 -13.55 51.75 23.90
CA PRO A 270 -13.53 53.21 24.13
C PRO A 270 -14.52 53.55 25.26
N THR A 271 -14.00 54.16 26.30
CA THR A 271 -14.82 54.63 27.41
C THR A 271 -15.82 55.61 26.84
N PRO A 272 -17.13 55.45 27.06
CA PRO A 272 -18.11 56.41 26.58
C PRO A 272 -17.82 57.76 27.24
N VAL A 273 -17.54 58.76 26.40
CA VAL A 273 -17.39 60.15 26.83
C VAL A 273 -18.75 60.56 27.34
N GLY A 274 -18.88 60.71 28.65
CA GLY A 274 -20.09 61.24 29.26
C GLY A 274 -20.32 62.60 28.74
N PHE A 275 -21.44 62.84 28.04
CA PHE A 275 -21.95 64.16 27.79
C PHE A 275 -22.36 64.75 29.12
N ALA A 276 -21.53 65.68 29.62
CA ALA A 276 -21.93 66.57 30.68
C ALA A 276 -23.06 67.49 30.14
N GLY A 277 -24.27 67.22 30.61
CA GLY A 277 -25.40 68.10 30.27
C GLY A 277 -25.21 69.45 30.86
N GLN A 278 -25.54 70.42 30.06
CA GLN A 278 -25.99 71.73 30.51
C GLN A 278 -27.51 71.79 30.59
#